data_312e59592712953bb801e75e382b202c
#
_entry.id   312e59592712953bb801e75e382b202c
#
_cell.length_a   1.000
_cell.length_b   1.000
_cell.length_c   1.000
_cell.angle_alpha   90.00
_cell.angle_beta   90.00
_cell.angle_gamma   90.00
#
_symmetry.space_group_name_H-M   'P 1'
#
loop_
_entity.id
_entity.type
_entity.pdbx_description
1 polymer ?
#
loop_
_entity_poly.entity_id
_entity_poly.type
_entity_poly.pdbx_seq_one_letter_code
_entity_poly.pdbx_strand_id
1 'polypeptide(L)'
;MKFLTVSLLAGYLLAAAGQIQAQVVDGIAAIVNEAIITHDDVLNDVARVWDLLERTYSRQPEILNQKKAETYKQSLEELVQRKLILHEFKTAGYILPESVIEDNINDRIREQFGDRLKLTKSLQAQGITYETYRQQIRELFIVDAMRRKNINAGIIISPYKIEHYYEIHQDEFKMEDQVKLRMIFLDKSKHEAGDKLAKEINTKLDEGISFAEMATVYSDESQASHGGDRGWVERKKLRPELDAVAFSLKAGQRSGVIEQPEGYYLILVEEIHAAHIKPLDDVRGDIERNLTVMENARLRDKWISRLRAKSFVRYLYPQ
;
A
#
# COMPACT_ATOMS: atom_id res chain seq x y z
N MET A 1 43.52 -70.01 -49.07
CA MET A 1 42.51 -68.93 -49.06
C MET A 1 42.37 -68.49 -47.67
N LYS A 2 42.94 -67.30 -47.29
CA LYS A 2 42.94 -66.74 -45.98
C LYS A 2 42.07 -65.45 -46.00
N PHE A 3 40.97 -65.43 -45.31
CA PHE A 3 40.15 -64.21 -45.14
C PHE A 3 40.66 -63.42 -43.93
N LEU A 4 41.09 -62.19 -44.17
CA LEU A 4 41.43 -61.21 -43.16
C LEU A 4 40.14 -60.56 -42.68
N THR A 5 39.87 -60.66 -41.41
CA THR A 5 38.81 -59.84 -40.71
C THR A 5 39.46 -58.59 -40.17
N VAL A 6 39.05 -57.47 -40.68
CA VAL A 6 39.44 -56.13 -40.20
C VAL A 6 38.44 -55.75 -39.13
N SER A 7 38.87 -55.66 -37.89
CA SER A 7 38.05 -55.13 -36.77
C SER A 7 38.12 -53.61 -36.76
N LEU A 8 37.00 -52.94 -37.02
CA LEU A 8 36.79 -51.48 -36.83
C LEU A 8 36.54 -51.18 -35.35
N LEU A 9 37.52 -50.58 -34.70
CA LEU A 9 37.35 -49.95 -33.39
C LEU A 9 36.71 -48.55 -33.58
N ALA A 10 35.43 -48.43 -33.33
CA ALA A 10 34.76 -47.13 -33.25
C ALA A 10 35.02 -46.51 -31.86
N GLY A 11 35.92 -45.52 -31.81
CA GLY A 11 36.18 -44.72 -30.62
C GLY A 11 35.01 -43.78 -30.33
N TYR A 12 34.33 -44.01 -29.25
CA TYR A 12 33.35 -43.03 -28.67
C TYR A 12 34.12 -41.89 -28.05
N LEU A 13 34.25 -40.76 -28.79
CA LEU A 13 34.61 -39.48 -28.20
C LEU A 13 33.37 -38.90 -27.51
N LEU A 14 33.23 -39.10 -26.18
CA LEU A 14 32.34 -38.34 -25.35
C LEU A 14 32.84 -36.91 -25.30
N ALA A 15 32.23 -36.04 -26.10
CA ALA A 15 32.36 -34.60 -25.95
C ALA A 15 31.67 -34.21 -24.64
N ALA A 16 32.45 -34.02 -23.60
CA ALA A 16 31.99 -33.33 -22.39
C ALA A 16 31.69 -31.86 -22.78
N ALA A 17 30.47 -31.60 -23.19
CA ALA A 17 29.97 -30.23 -23.26
C ALA A 17 29.90 -29.69 -21.83
N GLY A 18 31.01 -29.13 -21.37
CA GLY A 18 31.01 -28.29 -20.19
C GLY A 18 29.96 -27.20 -20.41
N GLN A 19 28.89 -27.21 -19.65
CA GLN A 19 28.01 -26.08 -19.52
C GLN A 19 28.87 -24.94 -18.97
N ILE A 20 29.32 -24.06 -19.86
CA ILE A 20 29.80 -22.73 -19.47
C ILE A 20 28.54 -22.06 -18.90
N GLN A 21 28.37 -22.13 -17.58
CA GLN A 21 27.52 -21.16 -16.89
C GLN A 21 28.14 -19.82 -17.21
N ALA A 22 27.51 -19.11 -18.14
CA ALA A 22 27.83 -17.70 -18.35
C ALA A 22 27.63 -17.03 -16.97
N GLN A 23 28.74 -16.74 -16.29
CA GLN A 23 28.74 -15.77 -15.23
C GLN A 23 28.04 -14.55 -15.84
N VAL A 24 26.88 -14.22 -15.32
CA VAL A 24 26.18 -12.97 -15.69
C VAL A 24 27.16 -11.87 -15.28
N VAL A 25 27.94 -11.38 -16.26
CA VAL A 25 28.74 -10.19 -16.08
C VAL A 25 27.73 -9.12 -15.70
N ASP A 26 27.93 -8.49 -14.55
CA ASP A 26 27.08 -7.43 -14.03
C ASP A 26 26.82 -6.41 -15.14
N GLY A 27 25.64 -6.51 -15.77
CA GLY A 27 25.29 -5.69 -16.92
C GLY A 27 24.98 -4.27 -16.46
N ILE A 28 25.33 -3.28 -17.27
CA ILE A 28 24.98 -1.88 -16.98
C ILE A 28 23.49 -1.69 -17.23
N ALA A 29 22.76 -1.24 -16.21
CA ALA A 29 21.33 -0.92 -16.27
C ALA A 29 21.10 0.52 -16.77
N ALA A 30 21.91 1.48 -16.29
CA ALA A 30 21.87 2.87 -16.76
C ALA A 30 23.22 3.58 -16.60
N ILE A 31 23.41 4.65 -17.38
CA ILE A 31 24.54 5.59 -17.27
C ILE A 31 23.96 6.98 -16.99
N VAL A 32 24.49 7.66 -15.96
CA VAL A 32 24.11 9.03 -15.59
C VAL A 32 25.39 9.87 -15.52
N ASN A 33 25.64 10.68 -16.53
CA ASN A 33 26.91 11.39 -16.71
C ASN A 33 28.11 10.43 -16.66
N GLU A 34 28.95 10.53 -15.64
CA GLU A 34 30.10 9.65 -15.40
C GLU A 34 29.76 8.43 -14.51
N ALA A 35 28.56 8.40 -13.93
CA ALA A 35 28.17 7.34 -13.01
C ALA A 35 27.47 6.18 -13.73
N ILE A 36 27.84 4.97 -13.37
CA ILE A 36 27.25 3.73 -13.86
C ILE A 36 26.31 3.20 -12.77
N ILE A 37 25.17 2.69 -13.19
CA ILE A 37 24.23 1.92 -12.38
C ILE A 37 24.17 0.53 -12.98
N THR A 38 24.49 -0.48 -12.19
CA THR A 38 24.51 -1.87 -12.62
C THR A 38 23.18 -2.56 -12.32
N HIS A 39 22.96 -3.75 -12.91
CA HIS A 39 21.83 -4.59 -12.54
C HIS A 39 21.89 -5.03 -11.09
N ASP A 40 23.09 -5.34 -10.58
CA ASP A 40 23.28 -5.73 -9.19
C ASP A 40 22.94 -4.59 -8.21
N ASP A 41 23.24 -3.34 -8.58
CA ASP A 41 22.78 -2.18 -7.78
C ASP A 41 21.27 -2.17 -7.63
N VAL A 42 20.54 -2.40 -8.72
CA VAL A 42 19.07 -2.42 -8.70
C VAL A 42 18.55 -3.63 -7.94
N LEU A 43 19.11 -4.82 -8.18
CA LEU A 43 18.70 -6.05 -7.50
C LEU A 43 18.90 -5.98 -5.99
N ASN A 44 20.02 -5.40 -5.55
CA ASN A 44 20.29 -5.18 -4.12
C ASN A 44 19.28 -4.21 -3.48
N ASP A 45 18.86 -3.18 -4.22
CA ASP A 45 17.88 -2.20 -3.74
C ASP A 45 16.48 -2.84 -3.59
N VAL A 46 16.07 -3.70 -4.53
CA VAL A 46 14.74 -4.35 -4.51
C VAL A 46 14.67 -5.65 -3.73
N ALA A 47 15.79 -6.23 -3.28
CA ALA A 47 15.85 -7.59 -2.72
C ALA A 47 14.80 -7.84 -1.62
N ARG A 48 14.69 -6.93 -0.65
CA ARG A 48 13.72 -7.06 0.47
C ARG A 48 12.27 -6.99 0.00
N VAL A 49 11.98 -6.15 -0.99
CA VAL A 49 10.63 -6.01 -1.55
C VAL A 49 10.27 -7.25 -2.35
N TRP A 50 11.23 -7.80 -3.10
CA TRP A 50 11.02 -9.03 -3.87
C TRP A 50 10.76 -10.25 -2.97
N ASP A 51 11.47 -10.40 -1.85
CA ASP A 51 11.19 -11.43 -0.85
C ASP A 51 9.75 -11.35 -0.32
N LEU A 52 9.26 -10.13 -0.09
CA LEU A 52 7.88 -9.92 0.35
C LEU A 52 6.87 -10.25 -0.76
N LEU A 53 7.14 -9.83 -1.98
CA LEU A 53 6.30 -10.13 -3.14
C LEU A 53 6.22 -11.64 -3.40
N GLU A 54 7.33 -12.36 -3.30
CA GLU A 54 7.37 -13.83 -3.46
C GLU A 54 6.49 -14.54 -2.44
N ARG A 55 6.52 -14.11 -1.18
CA ARG A 55 5.66 -14.66 -0.13
C ARG A 55 4.18 -14.33 -0.37
N THR A 56 3.89 -13.11 -0.82
CA THR A 56 2.52 -12.62 -1.00
C THR A 56 1.85 -13.24 -2.23
N TYR A 57 2.57 -13.34 -3.34
CA TYR A 57 2.05 -13.76 -4.64
C TYR A 57 2.56 -15.14 -5.08
N SER A 58 2.98 -16.00 -4.14
CA SER A 58 3.54 -17.33 -4.40
C SER A 58 2.68 -18.22 -5.32
N ARG A 59 1.36 -18.03 -5.29
CA ARG A 59 0.39 -18.80 -6.09
C ARG A 59 -0.08 -18.06 -7.37
N GLN A 60 0.49 -16.89 -7.66
CA GLN A 60 0.08 -16.01 -8.77
C GLN A 60 1.33 -15.53 -9.55
N PRO A 61 1.97 -16.42 -10.31
CA PRO A 61 3.29 -16.15 -10.93
C PRO A 61 3.27 -14.98 -11.93
N GLU A 62 2.18 -14.78 -12.65
CA GLU A 62 2.05 -13.66 -13.60
C GLU A 62 2.04 -12.31 -12.86
N ILE A 63 1.24 -12.19 -11.80
CA ILE A 63 1.17 -10.98 -10.96
C ILE A 63 2.52 -10.75 -10.28
N LEU A 64 3.18 -11.81 -9.78
CA LEU A 64 4.50 -11.71 -9.17
C LEU A 64 5.52 -11.13 -10.15
N ASN A 65 5.57 -11.65 -11.38
CA ASN A 65 6.52 -11.20 -12.40
C ASN A 65 6.24 -9.74 -12.79
N GLN A 66 4.97 -9.37 -12.96
CA GLN A 66 4.59 -7.98 -13.23
C GLN A 66 5.05 -7.05 -12.08
N LYS A 67 4.76 -7.42 -10.83
CA LYS A 67 5.15 -6.62 -9.66
C LYS A 67 6.66 -6.49 -9.50
N LYS A 68 7.41 -7.56 -9.78
CA LYS A 68 8.89 -7.52 -9.80
C LYS A 68 9.40 -6.58 -10.87
N ALA A 69 8.86 -6.63 -12.09
CA ALA A 69 9.26 -5.75 -13.19
C ALA A 69 8.94 -4.27 -12.87
N GLU A 70 7.75 -3.98 -12.32
CA GLU A 70 7.37 -2.63 -11.87
C GLU A 70 8.34 -2.11 -10.79
N THR A 71 8.63 -2.92 -9.78
CA THR A 71 9.54 -2.57 -8.68
C THR A 71 10.96 -2.34 -9.19
N TYR A 72 11.45 -3.19 -10.10
CA TYR A 72 12.77 -3.03 -10.72
C TYR A 72 12.88 -1.69 -11.45
N LYS A 73 11.88 -1.38 -12.30
CA LYS A 73 11.85 -0.11 -13.05
C LYS A 73 11.82 1.09 -12.11
N GLN A 74 11.05 1.02 -11.05
CA GLN A 74 10.92 2.08 -10.05
C GLN A 74 12.24 2.31 -9.30
N SER A 75 12.89 1.24 -8.86
CA SER A 75 14.20 1.32 -8.19
C SER A 75 15.29 1.86 -9.11
N LEU A 76 15.35 1.40 -10.37
CA LEU A 76 16.30 1.94 -11.36
C LEU A 76 16.12 3.45 -11.52
N GLU A 77 14.88 3.91 -11.59
CA GLU A 77 14.55 5.32 -11.71
C GLU A 77 14.99 6.13 -10.48
N GLU A 78 14.80 5.57 -9.28
CA GLU A 78 15.26 6.20 -8.03
C GLU A 78 16.78 6.27 -7.95
N LEU A 79 17.49 5.24 -8.40
CA LEU A 79 18.95 5.25 -8.47
C LEU A 79 19.45 6.29 -9.48
N VAL A 80 18.80 6.43 -10.64
CA VAL A 80 19.10 7.48 -11.62
C VAL A 80 18.91 8.88 -10.99
N GLN A 81 17.80 9.11 -10.31
CA GLN A 81 17.55 10.38 -9.62
C GLN A 81 18.62 10.66 -8.54
N ARG A 82 19.03 9.64 -7.78
CA ARG A 82 20.09 9.76 -6.77
C ARG A 82 21.41 10.21 -7.42
N LYS A 83 21.81 9.59 -8.54
CA LYS A 83 23.05 9.97 -9.25
C LYS A 83 22.96 11.40 -9.85
N LEU A 84 21.79 11.81 -10.35
CA LEU A 84 21.56 13.19 -10.79
C LEU A 84 21.74 14.21 -9.65
N ILE A 85 21.19 13.92 -8.48
CA ILE A 85 21.29 14.79 -7.30
C ILE A 85 22.74 14.89 -6.80
N LEU A 86 23.45 13.77 -6.76
CA LEU A 86 24.87 13.75 -6.35
C LEU A 86 25.75 14.53 -7.34
N HIS A 87 25.46 14.42 -8.64
CA HIS A 87 26.15 15.20 -9.66
C HIS A 87 25.91 16.70 -9.50
N GLU A 88 24.64 17.13 -9.28
CA GLU A 88 24.30 18.53 -9.01
C GLU A 88 25.00 19.06 -7.75
N PHE A 89 25.04 18.26 -6.68
CA PHE A 89 25.78 18.62 -5.45
C PHE A 89 27.25 18.92 -5.75
N LYS A 90 27.91 18.05 -6.50
CA LYS A 90 29.32 18.17 -6.88
C LYS A 90 29.57 19.40 -7.78
N THR A 91 28.75 19.56 -8.83
CA THR A 91 28.92 20.62 -9.84
C THR A 91 28.51 22.00 -9.34
N ALA A 92 27.60 22.08 -8.38
CA ALA A 92 27.25 23.33 -7.72
C ALA A 92 28.28 23.79 -6.68
N GLY A 93 29.37 23.03 -6.45
CA GLY A 93 30.43 23.37 -5.52
C GLY A 93 30.06 23.25 -4.05
N TYR A 94 29.01 22.48 -3.72
CA TYR A 94 28.64 22.24 -2.32
C TYR A 94 29.68 21.36 -1.64
N ILE A 95 30.00 21.71 -0.38
CA ILE A 95 30.93 20.97 0.46
C ILE A 95 30.17 20.42 1.67
N LEU A 96 30.39 19.18 2.00
CA LEU A 96 29.87 18.52 3.19
C LEU A 96 31.04 18.23 4.12
N PRO A 97 31.11 18.86 5.32
CA PRO A 97 32.18 18.61 6.29
C PRO A 97 32.17 17.15 6.76
N GLU A 98 33.36 16.56 6.92
CA GLU A 98 33.51 15.18 7.38
C GLU A 98 32.90 14.95 8.77
N SER A 99 33.00 15.95 9.66
CA SER A 99 32.40 15.88 11.00
C SER A 99 30.89 15.59 10.95
N VAL A 100 30.17 16.19 10.00
CA VAL A 100 28.70 15.95 9.84
C VAL A 100 28.41 14.49 9.50
N ILE A 101 29.28 13.85 8.69
CA ILE A 101 29.14 12.43 8.34
C ILE A 101 29.43 11.54 9.53
N GLU A 102 30.52 11.83 10.26
CA GLU A 102 30.88 11.05 11.46
C GLU A 102 29.80 11.17 12.54
N ASP A 103 29.25 12.36 12.77
CA ASP A 103 28.16 12.57 13.71
C ASP A 103 26.92 11.74 13.30
N ASN A 104 26.53 11.78 12.02
CA ASN A 104 25.41 10.99 11.53
C ASN A 104 25.63 9.47 11.66
N ILE A 105 26.86 8.99 11.41
CA ILE A 105 27.21 7.57 11.61
C ILE A 105 27.12 7.22 13.09
N ASN A 106 27.64 8.06 13.97
CA ASN A 106 27.60 7.82 15.42
C ASN A 106 26.14 7.79 15.95
N ASP A 107 25.27 8.65 15.44
CA ASP A 107 23.84 8.64 15.77
C ASP A 107 23.20 7.32 15.33
N ARG A 108 23.42 6.90 14.08
CA ARG A 108 22.93 5.62 13.56
C ARG A 108 23.47 4.41 14.34
N ILE A 109 24.73 4.44 14.74
CA ILE A 109 25.30 3.39 15.59
C ILE A 109 24.52 3.29 16.89
N ARG A 110 24.25 4.43 17.55
CA ARG A 110 23.51 4.45 18.82
C ARG A 110 22.06 3.95 18.66
N GLU A 111 21.39 4.40 17.62
CA GLU A 111 19.97 4.12 17.42
C GLU A 111 19.69 2.70 16.89
N GLN A 112 20.51 2.22 15.94
CA GLN A 112 20.22 1.00 15.20
C GLN A 112 21.06 -0.20 15.64
N PHE A 113 22.28 0.02 16.07
CA PHE A 113 23.23 -1.05 16.41
C PHE A 113 23.58 -1.09 17.90
N GLY A 114 23.42 0.02 18.60
CA GLY A 114 23.81 0.19 20.01
C GLY A 114 25.30 0.48 20.18
N ASP A 115 26.17 -0.23 19.48
CA ASP A 115 27.62 -0.02 19.51
C ASP A 115 28.32 -0.28 18.17
N ARG A 116 29.57 0.20 18.05
CA ARG A 116 30.38 0.07 16.82
C ARG A 116 30.76 -1.37 16.49
N LEU A 117 30.88 -2.24 17.51
CA LEU A 117 31.21 -3.65 17.30
C LEU A 117 30.07 -4.38 16.58
N LYS A 118 28.83 -4.12 16.96
CA LYS A 118 27.65 -4.70 16.30
C LYS A 118 27.52 -4.21 14.86
N LEU A 119 27.76 -2.90 14.62
CA LEU A 119 27.83 -2.39 13.24
C LEU A 119 28.89 -3.17 12.44
N THR A 120 30.14 -3.28 12.96
CA THR A 120 31.21 -3.97 12.26
C THR A 120 30.85 -5.42 11.93
N LYS A 121 30.28 -6.16 12.87
CA LYS A 121 29.80 -7.53 12.63
C LYS A 121 28.71 -7.59 11.56
N SER A 122 27.76 -6.64 11.58
CA SER A 122 26.70 -6.56 10.57
C SER A 122 27.26 -6.29 9.17
N LEU A 123 28.22 -5.38 9.05
CA LEU A 123 28.89 -5.09 7.78
C LEU A 123 29.68 -6.28 7.25
N GLN A 124 30.43 -6.98 8.13
CA GLN A 124 31.14 -8.19 7.77
C GLN A 124 30.22 -9.30 7.28
N ALA A 125 29.08 -9.49 7.93
CA ALA A 125 28.07 -10.46 7.50
C ALA A 125 27.48 -10.14 6.11
N GLN A 126 27.49 -8.86 5.71
CA GLN A 126 27.02 -8.39 4.40
C GLN A 126 28.14 -8.24 3.36
N GLY A 127 29.38 -8.51 3.73
CA GLY A 127 30.54 -8.31 2.84
C GLY A 127 30.85 -6.84 2.52
N ILE A 128 30.38 -5.90 3.36
CA ILE A 128 30.53 -4.46 3.13
C ILE A 128 31.67 -3.93 4.01
N THR A 129 32.57 -3.13 3.41
CA THR A 129 33.63 -2.44 4.18
C THR A 129 33.07 -1.22 4.91
N TYR A 130 33.73 -0.80 6.00
CA TYR A 130 33.34 0.43 6.71
C TYR A 130 33.41 1.66 5.79
N GLU A 131 34.42 1.73 4.91
CA GLU A 131 34.54 2.86 3.97
C GLU A 131 33.39 2.89 2.96
N THR A 132 32.98 1.73 2.42
CA THR A 132 31.81 1.63 1.55
C THR A 132 30.54 2.08 2.28
N TYR A 133 30.34 1.63 3.53
CA TYR A 133 29.22 2.04 4.35
C TYR A 133 29.23 3.56 4.60
N ARG A 134 30.38 4.12 4.95
CA ARG A 134 30.56 5.55 5.16
C ARG A 134 30.21 6.37 3.91
N GLN A 135 30.64 5.91 2.76
CA GLN A 135 30.31 6.53 1.46
C GLN A 135 28.80 6.47 1.19
N GLN A 136 28.16 5.33 1.46
CA GLN A 136 26.70 5.20 1.34
C GLN A 136 25.96 6.19 2.24
N ILE A 137 26.36 6.33 3.50
CA ILE A 137 25.78 7.30 4.44
C ILE A 137 25.97 8.73 3.94
N ARG A 138 27.17 9.05 3.42
CA ARG A 138 27.44 10.35 2.80
C ARG A 138 26.48 10.64 1.64
N GLU A 139 26.32 9.70 0.71
CA GLU A 139 25.44 9.87 -0.45
C GLU A 139 23.99 10.04 -0.02
N LEU A 140 23.50 9.25 0.93
CA LEU A 140 22.14 9.39 1.48
C LEU A 140 21.93 10.76 2.13
N PHE A 141 22.90 11.22 2.92
CA PHE A 141 22.82 12.53 3.58
C PHE A 141 22.78 13.68 2.55
N ILE A 142 23.62 13.62 1.52
CA ILE A 142 23.64 14.62 0.43
C ILE A 142 22.29 14.65 -0.28
N VAL A 143 21.77 13.48 -0.67
CA VAL A 143 20.48 13.37 -1.36
C VAL A 143 19.35 13.96 -0.53
N ASP A 144 19.31 13.64 0.75
CA ASP A 144 18.32 14.16 1.69
C ASP A 144 18.44 15.68 1.89
N ALA A 145 19.65 16.19 2.06
CA ALA A 145 19.89 17.62 2.22
C ALA A 145 19.49 18.40 0.96
N MET A 146 19.82 17.86 -0.22
CA MET A 146 19.46 18.45 -1.50
C MET A 146 17.94 18.42 -1.75
N ARG A 147 17.27 17.32 -1.37
CA ARG A 147 15.80 17.21 -1.41
C ARG A 147 15.15 18.24 -0.50
N ARG A 148 15.56 18.33 0.75
CA ARG A 148 15.05 19.35 1.69
C ARG A 148 15.21 20.75 1.14
N LYS A 149 16.39 21.07 0.61
CA LYS A 149 16.68 22.40 0.04
C LYS A 149 15.80 22.75 -1.16
N ASN A 150 15.52 21.80 -2.06
CA ASN A 150 14.86 22.08 -3.33
C ASN A 150 13.35 21.79 -3.35
N ILE A 151 12.86 20.98 -2.39
CA ILE A 151 11.45 20.53 -2.36
C ILE A 151 10.73 21.10 -1.13
N ASN A 152 11.32 20.92 0.07
CA ASN A 152 10.63 21.22 1.33
C ASN A 152 10.82 22.65 1.84
N ALA A 153 11.43 23.56 1.07
CA ALA A 153 11.69 24.93 1.48
C ALA A 153 10.37 25.73 1.63
N GLY A 154 9.60 25.43 2.69
CA GLY A 154 8.47 26.28 3.10
C GLY A 154 7.24 26.19 2.19
N ILE A 155 6.77 24.97 1.88
CA ILE A 155 5.48 24.83 1.18
C ILE A 155 4.37 25.34 2.11
N ILE A 156 3.80 26.47 1.72
CA ILE A 156 2.62 27.03 2.37
C ILE A 156 1.45 26.86 1.41
N ILE A 157 0.45 26.11 1.85
CA ILE A 157 -0.81 25.99 1.12
C ILE A 157 -1.69 27.17 1.53
N SER A 158 -2.03 28.04 0.57
CA SER A 158 -2.88 29.18 0.89
C SER A 158 -4.31 28.73 1.21
N PRO A 159 -5.04 29.45 2.09
CA PRO A 159 -6.45 29.18 2.36
C PRO A 159 -7.30 29.10 1.08
N TYR A 160 -7.04 29.97 0.11
CA TYR A 160 -7.71 29.95 -1.18
C TYR A 160 -7.56 28.61 -1.93
N LYS A 161 -6.37 27.98 -1.89
CA LYS A 161 -6.17 26.68 -2.54
C LYS A 161 -6.97 25.57 -1.85
N ILE A 162 -7.11 25.64 -0.52
CA ILE A 162 -7.90 24.69 0.26
C ILE A 162 -9.39 24.83 -0.08
N GLU A 163 -9.90 26.06 -0.06
CA GLU A 163 -11.29 26.39 -0.41
C GLU A 163 -11.61 25.96 -1.84
N HIS A 164 -10.75 26.31 -2.80
CA HIS A 164 -10.94 25.93 -4.18
C HIS A 164 -10.90 24.40 -4.40
N TYR A 165 -10.00 23.68 -3.73
CA TYR A 165 -9.98 22.21 -3.78
C TYR A 165 -11.30 21.62 -3.25
N TYR A 166 -11.77 22.11 -2.12
CA TYR A 166 -13.04 21.68 -1.54
C TYR A 166 -14.22 21.93 -2.48
N GLU A 167 -14.28 23.10 -3.11
CA GLU A 167 -15.37 23.45 -4.04
C GLU A 167 -15.44 22.55 -5.25
N ILE A 168 -14.30 22.20 -5.86
CA ILE A 168 -14.26 21.37 -7.07
C ILE A 168 -14.26 19.86 -6.80
N HIS A 169 -14.03 19.43 -5.55
CA HIS A 169 -13.97 18.02 -5.15
C HIS A 169 -15.04 17.66 -4.09
N GLN A 170 -16.17 18.34 -4.08
CA GLN A 170 -17.24 18.10 -3.09
C GLN A 170 -17.69 16.64 -3.03
N ASP A 171 -17.59 15.91 -4.16
CA ASP A 171 -17.93 14.50 -4.21
C ASP A 171 -17.06 13.61 -3.30
N GLU A 172 -15.81 14.00 -3.04
CA GLU A 172 -14.90 13.30 -2.13
C GLU A 172 -15.33 13.42 -0.65
N PHE A 173 -16.13 14.45 -0.34
CA PHE A 173 -16.57 14.79 1.01
C PHE A 173 -18.03 14.42 1.29
N LYS A 174 -18.69 13.79 0.33
CA LYS A 174 -20.06 13.30 0.52
C LYS A 174 -20.10 12.16 1.52
N MET A 175 -21.00 12.30 2.47
CA MET A 175 -21.42 11.23 3.37
C MET A 175 -22.77 10.72 2.85
N GLU A 176 -22.86 9.42 2.64
CA GLU A 176 -24.15 8.78 2.29
C GLU A 176 -25.09 8.79 3.49
N ASP A 177 -26.39 8.63 3.22
CA ASP A 177 -27.37 8.37 4.28
C ASP A 177 -26.92 7.19 5.15
N GLN A 178 -27.01 7.34 6.46
CA GLN A 178 -26.74 6.27 7.43
C GLN A 178 -27.93 6.14 8.38
N VAL A 179 -28.22 4.92 8.74
CA VAL A 179 -29.20 4.60 9.79
C VAL A 179 -28.52 3.77 10.86
N LYS A 180 -28.76 4.12 12.11
CA LYS A 180 -28.41 3.26 13.24
C LYS A 180 -29.59 2.33 13.50
N LEU A 181 -29.37 1.05 13.38
CA LEU A 181 -30.47 0.11 13.43
C LEU A 181 -30.19 -1.11 14.30
N ARG A 182 -31.29 -1.68 14.78
CA ARG A 182 -31.34 -3.04 15.34
C ARG A 182 -32.09 -3.95 14.40
N MET A 183 -31.71 -5.24 14.41
CA MET A 183 -32.34 -6.25 13.56
C MET A 183 -32.58 -7.55 14.32
N ILE A 184 -33.76 -8.12 14.08
CA ILE A 184 -34.11 -9.49 14.47
C ILE A 184 -34.15 -10.31 13.18
N PHE A 185 -33.47 -11.43 13.16
CA PHE A 185 -33.51 -12.42 12.09
C PHE A 185 -33.96 -13.77 12.62
N LEU A 186 -34.91 -14.40 11.96
CA LEU A 186 -35.38 -15.75 12.24
C LEU A 186 -35.08 -16.62 11.03
N ASP A 187 -34.19 -17.56 11.16
CA ASP A 187 -33.79 -18.49 10.12
C ASP A 187 -34.90 -19.53 9.87
N LYS A 188 -35.37 -19.60 8.62
CA LYS A 188 -36.39 -20.59 8.22
C LYS A 188 -35.94 -22.02 8.42
N SER A 189 -34.64 -22.31 8.40
CA SER A 189 -34.11 -23.63 8.62
C SER A 189 -34.16 -24.09 10.08
N LYS A 190 -34.25 -23.14 11.02
CA LYS A 190 -34.30 -23.41 12.46
C LYS A 190 -35.75 -23.35 13.03
N HIS A 191 -36.65 -22.67 12.36
CA HIS A 191 -38.00 -22.40 12.83
C HIS A 191 -39.06 -22.90 11.84
N GLU A 192 -39.61 -24.11 12.02
CA GLU A 192 -40.68 -24.66 11.17
C GLU A 192 -41.92 -23.76 11.07
N ALA A 193 -42.24 -23.01 12.12
CA ALA A 193 -43.33 -22.04 12.16
C ALA A 193 -42.82 -20.60 12.25
N GLY A 194 -41.71 -20.28 11.55
CA GLY A 194 -41.04 -18.99 11.62
C GLY A 194 -41.94 -17.79 11.30
N ASP A 195 -42.91 -17.94 10.40
CA ASP A 195 -43.92 -16.90 10.11
C ASP A 195 -44.80 -16.55 11.30
N LYS A 196 -45.23 -17.55 12.06
CA LYS A 196 -46.04 -17.37 13.26
C LYS A 196 -45.21 -16.71 14.37
N LEU A 197 -43.98 -17.19 14.56
CA LEU A 197 -43.04 -16.63 15.54
C LEU A 197 -42.74 -15.15 15.22
N ALA A 198 -42.47 -14.82 13.95
CA ALA A 198 -42.23 -13.43 13.54
C ALA A 198 -43.42 -12.53 13.81
N LYS A 199 -44.63 -13.00 13.56
CA LYS A 199 -45.89 -12.26 13.87
C LYS A 199 -46.11 -12.11 15.36
N GLU A 200 -45.81 -13.15 16.17
CA GLU A 200 -45.89 -13.08 17.62
C GLU A 200 -44.89 -12.04 18.19
N ILE A 201 -43.65 -12.06 17.71
CA ILE A 201 -42.65 -11.06 18.09
C ILE A 201 -43.16 -9.65 17.72
N ASN A 202 -43.66 -9.49 16.49
CA ASN A 202 -44.23 -8.21 16.05
C ASN A 202 -45.35 -7.72 16.97
N THR A 203 -46.27 -8.62 17.40
CA THR A 203 -47.34 -8.29 18.36
C THR A 203 -46.80 -7.86 19.73
N LYS A 204 -45.79 -8.61 20.25
CA LYS A 204 -45.15 -8.27 21.52
C LYS A 204 -44.46 -6.90 21.49
N LEU A 205 -43.83 -6.57 20.35
CA LEU A 205 -43.26 -5.25 20.13
C LEU A 205 -44.34 -4.14 20.07
N ASP A 206 -45.54 -4.43 19.53
CA ASP A 206 -46.70 -3.51 19.58
C ASP A 206 -47.24 -3.31 21.00
N GLU A 207 -47.15 -4.33 21.87
CA GLU A 207 -47.47 -4.28 23.28
C GLU A 207 -46.44 -3.52 24.11
N GLY A 208 -45.33 -3.08 23.52
CA GLY A 208 -44.30 -2.24 24.16
C GLY A 208 -43.12 -3.00 24.75
N ILE A 209 -43.00 -4.30 24.47
CA ILE A 209 -41.77 -5.04 24.84
C ILE A 209 -40.59 -4.51 24.04
N SER A 210 -39.44 -4.41 24.66
CA SER A 210 -38.25 -3.83 24.06
C SER A 210 -37.75 -4.64 22.87
N PHE A 211 -37.41 -3.96 21.77
CA PHE A 211 -36.83 -4.60 20.60
C PHE A 211 -35.52 -5.36 20.92
N ALA A 212 -34.70 -4.78 21.80
CA ALA A 212 -33.45 -5.40 22.25
C ALA A 212 -33.70 -6.71 23.02
N GLU A 213 -34.72 -6.78 23.87
CA GLU A 213 -35.12 -8.00 24.58
C GLU A 213 -35.58 -9.06 23.60
N MET A 214 -36.44 -8.70 22.65
CA MET A 214 -36.89 -9.62 21.62
C MET A 214 -35.74 -10.13 20.76
N ALA A 215 -34.85 -9.26 20.37
CA ALA A 215 -33.64 -9.66 19.62
C ALA A 215 -32.76 -10.64 20.41
N THR A 216 -32.55 -10.37 21.70
CA THR A 216 -31.73 -11.24 22.57
C THR A 216 -32.33 -12.62 22.73
N VAL A 217 -33.66 -12.72 22.83
CA VAL A 217 -34.35 -13.98 23.07
C VAL A 217 -34.58 -14.81 21.81
N TYR A 218 -34.88 -14.15 20.70
CA TYR A 218 -35.42 -14.84 19.50
C TYR A 218 -34.53 -14.73 18.27
N SER A 219 -33.58 -13.78 18.19
CA SER A 219 -32.79 -13.60 16.96
C SER A 219 -31.74 -14.69 16.79
N ASP A 220 -31.65 -15.21 15.57
CA ASP A 220 -30.61 -16.17 15.15
C ASP A 220 -29.30 -15.48 14.70
N GLU A 221 -29.26 -14.14 14.72
CA GLU A 221 -28.07 -13.41 14.35
C GLU A 221 -26.98 -13.40 15.40
N SER A 222 -25.73 -13.17 14.95
CA SER A 222 -24.57 -13.03 15.83
C SER A 222 -24.69 -11.86 16.81
N GLN A 223 -25.47 -10.83 16.46
CA GLN A 223 -25.70 -9.65 17.29
C GLN A 223 -26.90 -9.79 18.27
N ALA A 224 -27.53 -10.97 18.33
CA ALA A 224 -28.65 -11.24 19.25
C ALA A 224 -28.31 -10.88 20.70
N SER A 225 -27.16 -11.30 21.22
CA SER A 225 -26.68 -11.02 22.58
C SER A 225 -26.50 -9.53 22.89
N HIS A 226 -26.38 -8.70 21.86
CA HIS A 226 -26.29 -7.23 21.95
C HIS A 226 -27.63 -6.55 21.61
N GLY A 227 -28.74 -7.29 21.71
CA GLY A 227 -30.07 -6.76 21.39
C GLY A 227 -30.27 -6.46 19.90
N GLY A 228 -29.57 -7.18 19.02
CA GLY A 228 -29.64 -7.02 17.57
C GLY A 228 -28.98 -5.76 17.02
N ASP A 229 -28.13 -5.08 17.81
CA ASP A 229 -27.48 -3.82 17.43
C ASP A 229 -26.52 -4.03 16.25
N ARG A 230 -26.77 -3.35 15.14
CA ARG A 230 -25.94 -3.33 13.92
C ARG A 230 -25.09 -2.05 13.82
N GLY A 231 -25.25 -1.11 14.73
CA GLY A 231 -24.62 0.21 14.67
C GLY A 231 -25.09 1.02 13.46
N TRP A 232 -24.21 1.90 12.99
CA TRP A 232 -24.46 2.73 11.81
C TRP A 232 -24.23 1.93 10.53
N VAL A 233 -25.24 1.92 9.67
CA VAL A 233 -25.24 1.22 8.37
C VAL A 233 -25.48 2.25 7.28
N GLU A 234 -24.58 2.31 6.32
CA GLU A 234 -24.69 3.15 5.12
C GLU A 234 -25.71 2.57 4.14
N ARG A 235 -26.32 3.43 3.33
CA ARG A 235 -27.16 3.02 2.22
C ARG A 235 -26.43 2.06 1.28
N LYS A 236 -27.13 1.03 0.79
CA LYS A 236 -26.61 -0.06 -0.07
C LYS A 236 -25.65 -1.05 0.62
N LYS A 237 -25.55 -1.01 1.94
CA LYS A 237 -24.77 -2.01 2.70
C LYS A 237 -25.60 -3.19 3.18
N LEU A 238 -26.94 -3.04 3.21
CA LEU A 238 -27.88 -4.13 3.43
C LEU A 238 -28.28 -4.76 2.08
N ARG A 239 -28.96 -5.89 2.14
CA ARG A 239 -29.64 -6.43 0.96
C ARG A 239 -30.65 -5.42 0.43
N PRO A 240 -30.90 -5.37 -0.90
CA PRO A 240 -31.74 -4.32 -1.48
C PRO A 240 -33.11 -4.16 -0.83
N GLU A 241 -33.74 -5.28 -0.47
CA GLU A 241 -35.10 -5.29 0.14
C GLU A 241 -35.06 -4.74 1.57
N LEU A 242 -34.06 -5.14 2.36
CA LEU A 242 -33.86 -4.65 3.73
C LEU A 242 -33.42 -3.19 3.72
N ASP A 243 -32.57 -2.82 2.78
CA ASP A 243 -32.09 -1.45 2.59
C ASP A 243 -33.24 -0.50 2.29
N ALA A 244 -34.10 -0.88 1.33
CA ALA A 244 -35.27 -0.09 0.97
C ALA A 244 -36.20 0.14 2.17
N VAL A 245 -36.43 -0.88 3.00
CA VAL A 245 -37.26 -0.76 4.20
C VAL A 245 -36.57 0.09 5.26
N ALA A 246 -35.30 -0.21 5.61
CA ALA A 246 -34.57 0.50 6.65
C ALA A 246 -34.51 2.00 6.37
N PHE A 247 -34.21 2.40 5.15
CA PHE A 247 -34.13 3.81 4.74
C PHE A 247 -35.47 4.49 4.43
N SER A 248 -36.58 3.77 4.50
CA SER A 248 -37.93 4.35 4.44
C SER A 248 -38.51 4.67 5.82
N LEU A 249 -37.93 4.09 6.88
CA LEU A 249 -38.39 4.30 8.29
C LEU A 249 -37.85 5.61 8.83
N LYS A 250 -38.57 6.17 9.81
CA LYS A 250 -38.14 7.32 10.60
C LYS A 250 -37.36 6.85 11.84
N ALA A 251 -36.57 7.75 12.42
CA ALA A 251 -35.96 7.50 13.73
C ALA A 251 -37.00 7.08 14.76
N GLY A 252 -36.71 6.04 15.52
CA GLY A 252 -37.63 5.41 16.48
C GLY A 252 -38.69 4.49 15.84
N GLN A 253 -38.78 4.39 14.52
CA GLN A 253 -39.76 3.57 13.82
C GLN A 253 -39.19 2.16 13.52
N ARG A 254 -40.07 1.16 13.62
CA ARG A 254 -39.77 -0.22 13.24
C ARG A 254 -40.52 -0.67 11.98
N SER A 255 -39.97 -1.67 11.31
CA SER A 255 -40.68 -2.37 10.22
C SER A 255 -41.73 -3.32 10.76
N GLY A 256 -42.65 -3.75 9.89
CA GLY A 256 -43.34 -5.01 10.05
C GLY A 256 -42.41 -6.19 9.80
N VAL A 257 -42.99 -7.40 9.73
CA VAL A 257 -42.25 -8.61 9.34
C VAL A 257 -41.87 -8.52 7.85
N ILE A 258 -40.58 -8.65 7.54
CA ILE A 258 -40.05 -8.70 6.19
C ILE A 258 -39.67 -10.14 5.90
N GLU A 259 -40.36 -10.77 4.96
CA GLU A 259 -40.08 -12.14 4.55
C GLU A 259 -39.02 -12.15 3.45
N GLN A 260 -38.01 -13.01 3.61
CA GLN A 260 -36.97 -13.28 2.64
C GLN A 260 -36.84 -14.80 2.44
N PRO A 261 -36.18 -15.27 1.38
CA PRO A 261 -36.01 -16.71 1.13
C PRO A 261 -35.38 -17.47 2.29
N GLU A 262 -34.41 -16.88 2.98
CA GLU A 262 -33.69 -17.47 4.10
C GLU A 262 -34.37 -17.33 5.45
N GLY A 263 -35.28 -16.36 5.63
CA GLY A 263 -35.90 -16.12 6.94
C GLY A 263 -36.77 -14.89 7.01
N TYR A 264 -37.09 -14.49 8.23
CA TYR A 264 -37.91 -13.34 8.55
C TYR A 264 -37.07 -12.29 9.27
N TYR A 265 -37.27 -11.04 8.89
CA TYR A 265 -36.56 -9.90 9.46
C TYR A 265 -37.52 -8.89 10.08
N LEU A 266 -37.10 -8.29 11.20
CA LEU A 266 -37.70 -7.06 11.74
C LEU A 266 -36.54 -6.08 11.95
N ILE A 267 -36.79 -4.81 11.62
CA ILE A 267 -35.78 -3.73 11.70
C ILE A 267 -36.38 -2.62 12.57
N LEU A 268 -35.55 -2.11 13.48
CA LEU A 268 -35.80 -0.87 14.21
C LEU A 268 -34.72 0.14 13.84
N VAL A 269 -35.10 1.31 13.34
CA VAL A 269 -34.20 2.42 13.11
C VAL A 269 -34.15 3.28 14.37
N GLU A 270 -33.00 3.37 15.02
CA GLU A 270 -32.84 4.20 16.23
C GLU A 270 -32.57 5.67 15.88
N GLU A 271 -31.64 5.90 14.95
CA GLU A 271 -31.19 7.22 14.54
C GLU A 271 -30.95 7.27 13.03
N ILE A 272 -31.00 8.46 12.45
CA ILE A 272 -30.75 8.69 11.01
C ILE A 272 -29.77 9.84 10.87
N HIS A 273 -28.71 9.60 10.10
CA HIS A 273 -27.85 10.65 9.57
C HIS A 273 -28.16 10.81 8.08
N ALA A 274 -28.73 11.94 7.72
CA ALA A 274 -28.99 12.27 6.33
C ALA A 274 -27.67 12.49 5.57
N ALA A 275 -27.68 12.14 4.28
CA ALA A 275 -26.57 12.45 3.40
C ALA A 275 -26.22 13.94 3.48
N HIS A 276 -24.96 14.22 3.60
CA HIS A 276 -24.46 15.60 3.62
C HIS A 276 -23.03 15.66 3.09
N ILE A 277 -22.61 16.86 2.76
CA ILE A 277 -21.19 17.12 2.45
C ILE A 277 -20.53 17.56 3.75
N LYS A 278 -19.42 16.92 4.15
CA LYS A 278 -18.66 17.34 5.33
C LYS A 278 -18.28 18.81 5.21
N PRO A 279 -18.51 19.63 6.22
CA PRO A 279 -18.10 21.04 6.21
C PRO A 279 -16.59 21.18 5.95
N LEU A 280 -16.21 22.27 5.29
CA LEU A 280 -14.79 22.53 5.01
C LEU A 280 -13.91 22.50 6.27
N ASP A 281 -14.42 22.99 7.40
CA ASP A 281 -13.64 23.02 8.65
C ASP A 281 -13.26 21.63 9.14
N ASP A 282 -14.13 20.62 8.93
CA ASP A 282 -13.87 19.23 9.33
C ASP A 282 -12.82 18.55 8.46
N VAL A 283 -12.69 18.97 7.20
CA VAL A 283 -11.80 18.34 6.21
C VAL A 283 -10.61 19.20 5.84
N ARG A 284 -10.54 20.44 6.34
CA ARG A 284 -9.48 21.43 6.04
C ARG A 284 -8.08 20.85 6.22
N GLY A 285 -7.84 20.19 7.35
CA GLY A 285 -6.52 19.60 7.66
C GLY A 285 -6.15 18.45 6.73
N ASP A 286 -7.13 17.65 6.28
CA ASP A 286 -6.91 16.57 5.33
C ASP A 286 -6.59 17.12 3.93
N ILE A 287 -7.33 18.13 3.49
CA ILE A 287 -7.08 18.83 2.23
C ILE A 287 -5.69 19.46 2.23
N GLU A 288 -5.31 20.16 3.30
CA GLU A 288 -4.00 20.80 3.41
C GLU A 288 -2.87 19.76 3.32
N ARG A 289 -3.01 18.62 4.02
CA ARG A 289 -2.05 17.50 3.91
C ARG A 289 -1.94 16.96 2.48
N ASN A 290 -3.08 16.71 1.84
CA ASN A 290 -3.12 16.22 0.45
C ASN A 290 -2.47 17.21 -0.51
N LEU A 291 -2.83 18.48 -0.45
CA LEU A 291 -2.25 19.53 -1.28
C LEU A 291 -0.75 19.69 -1.04
N THR A 292 -0.29 19.54 0.20
CA THR A 292 1.13 19.57 0.54
C THR A 292 1.88 18.40 -0.11
N VAL A 293 1.32 17.19 -0.06
CA VAL A 293 1.91 16.01 -0.73
C VAL A 293 1.96 16.21 -2.25
N MET A 294 0.89 16.71 -2.85
CA MET A 294 0.83 16.99 -4.29
C MET A 294 1.85 18.05 -4.71
N GLU A 295 1.98 19.13 -3.93
CA GLU A 295 2.93 20.20 -4.22
C GLU A 295 4.39 19.73 -4.04
N ASN A 296 4.67 18.92 -3.01
CA ASN A 296 5.96 18.25 -2.84
C ASN A 296 6.32 17.39 -4.07
N ALA A 297 5.38 16.58 -4.55
CA ALA A 297 5.58 15.76 -5.75
C ALA A 297 5.85 16.63 -6.97
N ARG A 298 5.04 17.66 -7.18
CA ARG A 298 5.20 18.61 -8.29
C ARG A 298 6.57 19.32 -8.29
N LEU A 299 7.00 19.79 -7.13
CA LEU A 299 8.31 20.44 -6.97
C LEU A 299 9.46 19.47 -7.21
N ARG A 300 9.35 18.24 -6.69
CA ARG A 300 10.31 17.17 -6.93
C ARG A 300 10.44 16.89 -8.43
N ASP A 301 9.33 16.66 -9.10
CA ASP A 301 9.32 16.31 -10.52
C ASP A 301 9.88 17.45 -11.39
N LYS A 302 9.52 18.69 -11.07
CA LYS A 302 10.07 19.89 -11.73
C LYS A 302 11.59 19.99 -11.50
N TRP A 303 12.04 19.72 -10.28
CA TRP A 303 13.48 19.77 -9.97
C TRP A 303 14.23 18.64 -10.68
N ILE A 304 13.78 17.39 -10.58
CA ILE A 304 14.39 16.24 -11.26
C ILE A 304 14.42 16.42 -12.78
N SER A 305 13.33 16.92 -13.40
CA SER A 305 13.29 17.21 -14.82
C SER A 305 14.35 18.23 -15.23
N ARG A 306 14.59 19.26 -14.40
CA ARG A 306 15.65 20.25 -14.62
C ARG A 306 17.05 19.64 -14.53
N LEU A 307 17.27 18.70 -13.57
CA LEU A 307 18.53 17.97 -13.44
C LEU A 307 18.78 17.09 -14.68
N ARG A 308 17.73 16.38 -15.13
CA ARG A 308 17.82 15.55 -16.35
C ARG A 308 18.17 16.35 -17.59
N ALA A 309 17.54 17.53 -17.77
CA ALA A 309 17.79 18.40 -18.93
C ALA A 309 19.24 18.89 -19.03
N LYS A 310 19.99 18.88 -17.92
CA LYS A 310 21.42 19.29 -17.86
C LYS A 310 22.39 18.10 -17.83
N SER A 311 21.87 16.87 -17.87
CA SER A 311 22.66 15.66 -17.65
C SER A 311 22.50 14.67 -18.79
N PHE A 312 23.53 13.87 -19.03
CA PHE A 312 23.44 12.71 -19.89
C PHE A 312 22.84 11.54 -19.10
N VAL A 313 21.70 10.99 -19.57
CA VAL A 313 21.07 9.79 -18.99
C VAL A 313 20.77 8.80 -20.11
N ARG A 314 21.31 7.59 -20.01
CA ARG A 314 21.05 6.50 -20.95
C ARG A 314 20.68 5.22 -20.20
N TYR A 315 19.51 4.69 -20.49
CA TYR A 315 19.09 3.36 -20.03
C TYR A 315 19.57 2.31 -21.02
N LEU A 316 20.12 1.22 -20.52
CA LEU A 316 20.62 0.09 -21.31
C LEU A 316 19.76 -1.17 -21.10
N TYR A 317 18.89 -1.14 -20.11
CA TYR A 317 17.85 -2.15 -19.90
C TYR A 317 16.57 -1.75 -20.63
N PRO A 318 15.84 -2.68 -21.30
CA PRO A 318 14.56 -2.37 -21.94
C PRO A 318 13.58 -1.86 -20.89
N GLN A 319 12.97 -0.70 -21.19
CA GLN A 319 11.98 -0.05 -20.31
C GLN A 319 10.62 -0.75 -20.39
#